data_651f05e516daa7ffc0ed52d7752f8516
#
_entry.id   651f05e516daa7ffc0ed52d7752f8516
#
_cell.length_a   1.000
_cell.length_b   1.000
_cell.length_c   1.000
_cell.angle_alpha   90.00
_cell.angle_beta   90.00
_cell.angle_gamma   90.00
#
_symmetry.space_group_name_H-M   'P 1'
#
loop_
_entity.id
_entity.type
_entity.pdbx_description
1 polymer ?
#
loop_
_entity_poly.entity_id
_entity_poly.type
_entity_poly.pdbx_seq_one_letter_code
_entity_poly.pdbx_strand_id
1 'polypeptide(L)'
;AHGVILDVEATPSHRNAEVDSTKVMVDRVEARFDLKPQRLIADTAYGTAPMLGWMVEEKAIEPHIPVFDKSERKDGTFERNAFQWNEANDEYRCPADKPMRKQWRPFKKPRSHITKAGTVIYLARKSDCSACPLKPQCCPNVPIRKIARSLHEDARVVARQIATTPEYQRSRCERKKVEMLFAHLKSILKLDRLRLRGLTGASDEFTLAGIAQNLRRMAKLIGCGPPIQGVGAPV
;
A
#
# COMPACT_ATOMS: atom_id res chain seq x y z
N ALA A 1 18.04 -5.38 9.21
CA ALA A 1 16.83 -6.15 9.51
C ALA A 1 17.15 -7.63 9.60
N HIS A 2 16.81 -8.25 10.74
CA HIS A 2 17.21 -9.62 11.04
C HIS A 2 16.23 -10.69 10.52
N GLY A 3 15.09 -10.28 9.91
CA GLY A 3 14.09 -11.18 9.35
C GLY A 3 13.40 -12.05 10.41
N VAL A 4 13.17 -11.48 11.60
CA VAL A 4 12.42 -12.12 12.69
C VAL A 4 10.94 -11.91 12.44
N ILE A 5 10.14 -12.97 12.59
CA ILE A 5 8.68 -12.92 12.52
C ILE A 5 8.16 -12.49 13.89
N LEU A 6 7.53 -11.33 13.97
CA LEU A 6 6.99 -10.78 15.22
C LEU A 6 5.55 -11.20 15.48
N ASP A 7 4.79 -11.39 14.40
CA ASP A 7 3.38 -11.73 14.47
C ASP A 7 2.93 -12.51 13.24
N VAL A 8 1.89 -13.30 13.39
CA VAL A 8 1.24 -14.07 12.34
C VAL A 8 -0.27 -14.03 12.50
N GLU A 9 -0.99 -14.04 11.39
CA GLU A 9 -2.45 -14.06 11.38
C GLU A 9 -2.96 -15.00 10.31
N ALA A 10 -3.88 -15.89 10.68
CA ALA A 10 -4.59 -16.73 9.72
C ALA A 10 -5.84 -15.99 9.23
N THR A 11 -5.93 -15.73 7.95
CA THR A 11 -7.08 -15.08 7.35
C THR A 11 -7.78 -15.99 6.35
N PRO A 12 -9.10 -15.86 6.17
CA PRO A 12 -9.80 -16.49 5.07
C PRO A 12 -9.21 -16.02 3.74
N SER A 13 -9.25 -16.88 2.72
CA SER A 13 -8.70 -16.62 1.38
C SER A 13 -9.54 -15.58 0.60
N HIS A 14 -9.81 -14.42 1.19
CA HIS A 14 -10.45 -13.27 0.55
C HIS A 14 -9.40 -12.24 0.11
N ARG A 15 -9.63 -11.61 -1.03
CA ARG A 15 -8.68 -10.65 -1.64
C ARG A 15 -8.21 -9.52 -0.70
N ASN A 16 -9.05 -9.09 0.25
CA ASN A 16 -8.74 -7.96 1.13
C ASN A 16 -8.40 -8.40 2.56
N ALA A 17 -8.64 -9.65 2.94
CA ALA A 17 -8.45 -10.11 4.31
C ALA A 17 -7.00 -9.96 4.79
N GLU A 18 -6.03 -10.20 3.91
CA GLU A 18 -4.61 -10.03 4.20
C GLU A 18 -4.24 -8.55 4.44
N VAL A 19 -4.76 -7.64 3.62
CA VAL A 19 -4.53 -6.20 3.76
C VAL A 19 -5.18 -5.68 5.04
N ASP A 20 -6.41 -6.11 5.33
CA ASP A 20 -7.14 -5.67 6.51
C ASP A 20 -6.52 -6.21 7.80
N SER A 21 -6.04 -7.45 7.82
CA SER A 21 -5.36 -8.04 8.98
C SER A 21 -4.04 -7.34 9.31
N THR A 22 -3.36 -6.74 8.32
CA THR A 22 -2.12 -6.00 8.55
C THR A 22 -2.31 -4.86 9.55
N LYS A 23 -3.44 -4.17 9.53
CA LYS A 23 -3.75 -3.11 10.49
C LYS A 23 -3.78 -3.66 11.92
N VAL A 24 -4.50 -4.75 12.11
CA VAL A 24 -4.61 -5.45 13.41
C VAL A 24 -3.25 -5.97 13.88
N MET A 25 -2.45 -6.53 12.97
CA MET A 25 -1.12 -7.05 13.29
C MET A 25 -0.15 -5.93 13.70
N VAL A 26 -0.15 -4.80 13.02
CA VAL A 26 0.68 -3.65 13.38
C VAL A 26 0.29 -3.11 14.75
N ASP A 27 -1.02 -2.95 15.03
CA ASP A 27 -1.52 -2.51 16.33
C ASP A 27 -1.14 -3.48 17.47
N ARG A 28 -1.25 -4.79 17.20
CA ARG A 28 -0.90 -5.85 18.15
C ARG A 28 0.60 -5.90 18.45
N VAL A 29 1.45 -5.70 17.44
CA VAL A 29 2.91 -5.62 17.62
C VAL A 29 3.29 -4.37 18.41
N GLU A 30 2.68 -3.23 18.12
CA GLU A 30 2.89 -1.99 18.86
C GLU A 30 2.50 -2.18 20.34
N ALA A 31 1.33 -2.75 20.60
CA ALA A 31 0.84 -2.98 21.98
C ALA A 31 1.65 -4.01 22.78
N ARG A 32 2.21 -5.04 22.12
CA ARG A 32 2.94 -6.12 22.81
C ARG A 32 4.41 -5.85 23.02
N PHE A 33 5.04 -5.14 22.09
CA PHE A 33 6.50 -5.02 22.03
C PHE A 33 6.96 -3.57 22.08
N ASP A 34 6.04 -2.59 22.12
CA ASP A 34 6.35 -1.17 21.98
C ASP A 34 7.19 -0.87 20.72
N LEU A 35 6.90 -1.62 19.63
CA LEU A 35 7.58 -1.51 18.35
C LEU A 35 6.64 -0.98 17.29
N LYS A 36 6.88 0.26 16.87
CA LYS A 36 6.19 0.88 15.76
C LYS A 36 7.09 0.87 14.52
N PRO A 37 6.64 0.31 13.39
CA PRO A 37 7.43 0.32 12.17
C PRO A 37 7.53 1.75 11.62
N GLN A 38 8.72 2.20 11.26
CA GLN A 38 8.92 3.48 10.57
C GLN A 38 8.47 3.38 9.11
N ARG A 39 8.60 2.22 8.49
CA ARG A 39 8.20 1.95 7.10
C ARG A 39 7.57 0.57 6.95
N LEU A 40 6.64 0.46 6.05
CA LEU A 40 5.99 -0.79 5.67
C LEU A 40 6.30 -1.09 4.20
N ILE A 41 6.83 -2.29 3.96
CA ILE A 41 7.23 -2.77 2.63
C ILE A 41 6.27 -3.88 2.23
N ALA A 42 5.50 -3.67 1.16
CA ALA A 42 4.55 -4.66 0.68
C ALA A 42 4.40 -4.59 -0.85
N ASP A 43 3.53 -5.41 -1.40
CA ASP A 43 3.20 -5.42 -2.82
C ASP A 43 2.10 -4.41 -3.18
N THR A 44 1.73 -4.39 -4.47
CA THR A 44 0.72 -3.48 -5.01
C THR A 44 -0.68 -3.68 -4.41
N ALA A 45 -1.00 -4.85 -3.84
CA ALA A 45 -2.30 -5.09 -3.20
C ALA A 45 -2.52 -4.15 -2.01
N TYR A 46 -1.45 -3.79 -1.31
CA TYR A 46 -1.45 -2.85 -0.19
C TYR A 46 -1.44 -1.38 -0.64
N GLY A 47 -1.22 -1.10 -1.92
CA GLY A 47 -1.15 0.25 -2.50
C GLY A 47 -2.49 0.92 -2.72
N THR A 48 -3.56 0.47 -2.10
CA THR A 48 -4.90 1.09 -2.19
C THR A 48 -4.94 2.41 -1.42
N ALA A 49 -5.75 3.36 -1.90
CA ALA A 49 -5.82 4.67 -1.27
C ALA A 49 -6.21 4.63 0.23
N PRO A 50 -7.19 3.82 0.68
CA PRO A 50 -7.51 3.72 2.10
C PRO A 50 -6.38 3.13 2.95
N MET A 51 -5.61 2.18 2.41
CA MET A 51 -4.47 1.59 3.14
C MET A 51 -3.31 2.57 3.25
N LEU A 52 -3.02 3.31 2.17
CA LEU A 52 -2.01 4.37 2.16
C LEU A 52 -2.42 5.51 3.11
N GLY A 53 -3.69 5.91 3.14
CA GLY A 53 -4.23 6.88 4.09
C GLY A 53 -4.01 6.45 5.54
N TRP A 54 -4.38 5.21 5.87
CA TRP A 54 -4.15 4.67 7.21
C TRP A 54 -2.66 4.71 7.61
N MET A 55 -1.75 4.32 6.71
CA MET A 55 -0.31 4.36 7.01
C MET A 55 0.20 5.78 7.25
N VAL A 56 -0.11 6.72 6.35
CA VAL A 56 0.47 8.06 6.36
C VAL A 56 -0.24 8.96 7.37
N GLU A 57 -1.59 8.99 7.33
CA GLU A 57 -2.40 9.95 8.06
C GLU A 57 -2.66 9.52 9.51
N GLU A 58 -2.89 8.21 9.75
CA GLU A 58 -3.23 7.70 11.09
C GLU A 58 -2.00 7.15 11.83
N LYS A 59 -1.12 6.40 11.14
CA LYS A 59 -0.01 5.71 11.78
C LYS A 59 1.34 6.41 11.61
N ALA A 60 1.48 7.40 10.75
CA ALA A 60 2.76 8.03 10.40
C ALA A 60 3.84 7.00 10.01
N ILE A 61 3.46 6.01 9.18
CA ILE A 61 4.31 4.95 8.63
C ILE A 61 4.61 5.28 7.17
N GLU A 62 5.87 5.23 6.76
CA GLU A 62 6.28 5.44 5.37
C GLU A 62 5.86 4.25 4.50
N PRO A 63 5.02 4.47 3.45
CA PRO A 63 4.58 3.41 2.55
C PRO A 63 5.64 3.12 1.48
N HIS A 64 6.48 2.13 1.68
CA HIS A 64 7.36 1.58 0.64
C HIS A 64 6.63 0.55 -0.24
N ILE A 65 5.53 0.99 -0.83
CA ILE A 65 4.54 0.16 -1.53
C ILE A 65 4.22 0.81 -2.88
N PRO A 66 4.15 0.04 -3.98
CA PRO A 66 3.70 0.57 -5.26
C PRO A 66 2.25 1.04 -5.16
N VAL A 67 1.96 2.26 -5.59
CA VAL A 67 0.58 2.78 -5.58
C VAL A 67 -0.28 1.98 -6.55
N PHE A 68 -1.40 1.45 -6.08
CA PHE A 68 -2.40 0.84 -6.95
C PHE A 68 -3.15 1.95 -7.70
N ASP A 69 -2.76 2.19 -8.94
CA ASP A 69 -3.33 3.24 -9.79
C ASP A 69 -3.91 2.65 -11.08
N LYS A 70 -5.14 3.02 -11.39
CA LYS A 70 -5.83 2.71 -12.64
C LYS A 70 -6.03 3.95 -13.50
N SER A 71 -5.22 4.99 -13.30
CA SER A 71 -5.35 6.26 -14.01
C SER A 71 -4.73 6.25 -15.40
N GLU A 72 -3.91 5.26 -15.72
CA GLU A 72 -3.36 5.05 -17.07
C GLU A 72 -4.47 4.87 -18.10
N ARG A 73 -4.32 5.56 -19.21
CA ARG A 73 -5.25 5.51 -20.32
C ARG A 73 -4.59 4.88 -21.55
N LYS A 74 -5.18 3.79 -22.01
CA LYS A 74 -4.73 3.08 -23.24
C LYS A 74 -5.46 3.56 -24.50
N ASP A 75 -6.41 4.47 -24.37
CA ASP A 75 -7.25 5.00 -25.46
C ASP A 75 -6.69 6.28 -26.11
N GLY A 76 -5.44 6.68 -25.76
CA GLY A 76 -4.79 7.88 -26.27
C GLY A 76 -5.36 9.19 -25.72
N THR A 77 -6.32 9.13 -24.80
CA THR A 77 -6.84 10.35 -24.14
C THR A 77 -5.96 10.78 -22.98
N PHE A 78 -6.04 12.06 -22.60
CA PHE A 78 -5.25 12.61 -21.50
C PHE A 78 -5.42 11.79 -20.23
N GLU A 79 -4.29 11.43 -19.65
CA GLU A 79 -4.22 10.82 -18.33
C GLU A 79 -4.51 11.85 -17.23
N ARG A 80 -4.65 11.35 -15.99
CA ARG A 80 -4.93 12.22 -14.86
C ARG A 80 -3.83 13.21 -14.55
N ASN A 81 -2.57 12.87 -14.79
CA ASN A 81 -1.39 13.73 -14.61
C ASN A 81 -1.40 14.99 -15.48
N ALA A 82 -2.14 14.98 -16.60
CA ALA A 82 -2.34 16.17 -17.42
C ALA A 82 -3.26 17.23 -16.77
N PHE A 83 -3.91 16.90 -15.64
CA PHE A 83 -4.81 17.79 -14.92
C PHE A 83 -4.15 18.26 -13.63
N GLN A 84 -3.96 19.55 -13.47
CA GLN A 84 -3.30 20.14 -12.32
C GLN A 84 -4.28 20.30 -11.15
N TRP A 85 -3.89 19.87 -9.98
CA TRP A 85 -4.65 20.09 -8.74
C TRP A 85 -4.33 21.47 -8.16
N ASN A 86 -5.35 22.23 -7.86
CA ASN A 86 -5.28 23.51 -7.16
C ASN A 86 -5.99 23.37 -5.81
N GLU A 87 -5.18 23.22 -4.77
CA GLU A 87 -5.66 23.02 -3.41
C GLU A 87 -6.39 24.26 -2.86
N ALA A 88 -5.86 25.45 -3.12
CA ALA A 88 -6.45 26.69 -2.61
C ALA A 88 -7.89 26.93 -3.08
N ASN A 89 -8.23 26.44 -4.28
CA ASN A 89 -9.56 26.60 -4.85
C ASN A 89 -10.39 25.29 -4.82
N ASP A 90 -9.83 24.19 -4.28
CA ASP A 90 -10.46 22.87 -4.31
C ASP A 90 -10.98 22.51 -5.72
N GLU A 91 -10.11 22.66 -6.74
CA GLU A 91 -10.47 22.40 -8.14
C GLU A 91 -9.30 21.81 -8.94
N TYR A 92 -9.62 21.12 -10.03
CA TYR A 92 -8.63 20.77 -11.04
C TYR A 92 -8.60 21.82 -12.16
N ARG A 93 -7.42 22.03 -12.73
CA ARG A 93 -7.23 22.73 -14.01
C ARG A 93 -7.00 21.71 -15.12
N CYS A 94 -7.78 21.81 -16.19
CA CYS A 94 -7.60 20.94 -17.36
C CYS A 94 -6.45 21.47 -18.26
N PRO A 95 -5.95 20.68 -19.24
CA PRO A 95 -4.89 21.13 -20.15
C PRO A 95 -5.20 22.42 -20.96
N ALA A 96 -6.47 22.79 -21.07
CA ALA A 96 -6.91 24.07 -21.66
C ALA A 96 -7.12 25.16 -20.58
N ASP A 97 -6.53 24.99 -19.39
CA ASP A 97 -6.61 25.91 -18.24
C ASP A 97 -8.05 26.26 -17.79
N LYS A 98 -9.01 25.39 -18.01
CA LYS A 98 -10.37 25.57 -17.50
C LYS A 98 -10.57 24.87 -16.17
N PRO A 99 -11.29 25.49 -15.21
CA PRO A 99 -11.56 24.89 -13.91
C PRO A 99 -12.49 23.69 -14.00
N MET A 100 -12.23 22.69 -13.16
CA MET A 100 -13.12 21.54 -12.98
C MET A 100 -13.46 21.46 -11.49
N ARG A 101 -14.74 21.51 -11.17
CA ARG A 101 -15.23 21.60 -9.79
C ARG A 101 -16.15 20.45 -9.43
N LYS A 102 -16.25 20.14 -8.13
CA LYS A 102 -17.18 19.14 -7.60
C LYS A 102 -18.64 19.53 -7.83
N GLN A 103 -18.93 20.82 -7.94
CA GLN A 103 -20.25 21.36 -8.31
C GLN A 103 -20.11 22.72 -8.99
N TRP A 104 -21.11 23.05 -9.82
CA TRP A 104 -21.21 24.34 -10.54
C TRP A 104 -22.36 25.23 -10.05
N ARG A 105 -23.27 24.65 -9.28
CA ARG A 105 -24.43 25.35 -8.71
C ARG A 105 -24.59 24.96 -7.24
N PRO A 106 -24.96 25.87 -6.35
CA PRO A 106 -25.27 25.52 -4.97
C PRO A 106 -26.51 24.60 -4.97
N PHE A 107 -26.50 23.60 -4.11
CA PHE A 107 -27.67 22.78 -3.85
C PHE A 107 -28.52 23.39 -2.74
N LYS A 108 -29.84 23.30 -2.83
CA LYS A 108 -30.76 23.76 -1.76
C LYS A 108 -30.50 23.02 -0.43
N LYS A 109 -30.11 21.74 -0.50
CA LYS A 109 -29.68 20.95 0.67
C LYS A 109 -28.22 20.55 0.51
N PRO A 110 -27.40 20.64 1.57
CA PRO A 110 -26.03 20.14 1.55
C PRO A 110 -26.00 18.67 1.12
N ARG A 111 -25.08 18.33 0.23
CA ARG A 111 -24.87 16.94 -0.23
C ARG A 111 -23.42 16.55 0.04
N SER A 112 -23.23 15.32 0.46
CA SER A 112 -21.91 14.75 0.42
C SER A 112 -21.50 14.57 -1.05
N HIS A 113 -20.32 15.12 -1.41
CA HIS A 113 -19.73 14.93 -2.74
C HIS A 113 -18.90 13.65 -2.81
N ILE A 114 -18.86 12.88 -1.72
CA ILE A 114 -18.08 11.66 -1.59
C ILE A 114 -18.91 10.50 -2.12
N THR A 115 -18.35 9.77 -3.05
CA THR A 115 -18.95 8.53 -3.58
C THR A 115 -18.77 7.37 -2.60
N LYS A 116 -19.50 6.27 -2.80
CA LYS A 116 -19.31 5.03 -2.01
C LYS A 116 -17.88 4.47 -2.09
N ALA A 117 -17.12 4.85 -3.10
CA ALA A 117 -15.73 4.44 -3.29
C ALA A 117 -14.71 5.40 -2.61
N GLY A 118 -15.15 6.32 -1.75
CA GLY A 118 -14.27 7.28 -1.08
C GLY A 118 -13.60 8.26 -2.06
N THR A 119 -14.31 8.69 -3.11
CA THR A 119 -13.79 9.63 -4.10
C THR A 119 -14.70 10.83 -4.28
N VAL A 120 -14.12 11.97 -4.61
CA VAL A 120 -14.83 13.17 -5.04
C VAL A 120 -14.69 13.31 -6.56
N ILE A 121 -15.79 13.59 -7.26
CA ILE A 121 -15.80 13.75 -8.71
C ILE A 121 -15.77 15.24 -9.07
N TYR A 122 -14.73 15.63 -9.79
CA TYR A 122 -14.58 16.97 -10.36
C TYR A 122 -15.02 16.98 -11.81
N LEU A 123 -15.83 17.96 -12.19
CA LEU A 123 -16.53 18.04 -13.47
C LEU A 123 -16.13 19.32 -14.21
N ALA A 124 -15.79 19.20 -15.49
CA ALA A 124 -15.70 20.34 -16.38
C ALA A 124 -17.09 20.91 -16.70
N ARG A 125 -17.18 22.19 -17.14
CA ARG A 125 -18.42 22.75 -17.70
C ARG A 125 -18.64 22.24 -19.12
N LYS A 126 -19.91 22.02 -19.48
CA LYS A 126 -20.27 21.59 -20.84
C LYS A 126 -19.90 22.65 -21.87
N SER A 127 -20.12 23.94 -21.59
CA SER A 127 -19.72 25.06 -22.44
C SER A 127 -18.24 25.03 -22.76
N ASP A 128 -17.39 24.82 -21.74
CA ASP A 128 -15.95 24.82 -21.89
C ASP A 128 -15.45 23.63 -22.72
N CYS A 129 -16.03 22.45 -22.54
CA CYS A 129 -15.69 21.26 -23.30
C CYS A 129 -16.22 21.29 -24.75
N SER A 130 -17.39 21.89 -24.99
CA SER A 130 -17.99 21.91 -26.34
C SER A 130 -17.18 22.72 -27.34
N ALA A 131 -16.58 23.82 -26.89
CA ALA A 131 -15.77 24.71 -27.72
C ALA A 131 -14.24 24.41 -27.64
N CYS A 132 -13.86 23.35 -26.91
CA CYS A 132 -12.45 23.07 -26.65
C CYS A 132 -11.77 22.36 -27.83
N PRO A 133 -10.66 22.91 -28.37
CA PRO A 133 -9.91 22.26 -29.45
C PRO A 133 -9.26 20.94 -29.01
N LEU A 134 -8.99 20.76 -27.69
CA LEU A 134 -8.42 19.54 -27.14
C LEU A 134 -9.47 18.45 -26.83
N LYS A 135 -10.76 18.69 -27.14
CA LYS A 135 -11.81 17.72 -26.84
C LYS A 135 -11.58 16.34 -27.44
N PRO A 136 -11.09 16.19 -28.68
CA PRO A 136 -10.80 14.88 -29.27
C PRO A 136 -9.77 14.06 -28.47
N GLN A 137 -8.77 14.72 -27.86
CA GLN A 137 -7.73 14.10 -27.02
C GLN A 137 -8.13 14.01 -25.54
N CYS A 138 -9.18 14.72 -25.12
CA CYS A 138 -9.57 14.79 -23.71
C CYS A 138 -10.77 13.90 -23.39
N CYS A 139 -11.89 14.08 -24.11
CA CYS A 139 -13.14 13.39 -23.85
C CYS A 139 -13.98 13.25 -25.14
N PRO A 140 -13.49 12.51 -26.16
CA PRO A 140 -14.15 12.43 -27.48
C PRO A 140 -15.58 11.92 -27.39
N ASN A 141 -15.83 10.89 -26.60
CA ASN A 141 -17.08 10.14 -26.55
C ASN A 141 -18.05 10.61 -25.43
N VAL A 142 -17.68 11.66 -24.67
CA VAL A 142 -18.51 12.15 -23.57
C VAL A 142 -18.63 13.68 -23.60
N PRO A 143 -19.75 14.26 -23.13
CA PRO A 143 -19.97 15.71 -23.23
C PRO A 143 -19.01 16.52 -22.36
N ILE A 144 -18.52 15.96 -21.24
CA ILE A 144 -17.63 16.64 -20.29
C ILE A 144 -16.58 15.69 -19.72
N ARG A 145 -15.41 16.22 -19.41
CA ARG A 145 -14.38 15.47 -18.65
C ARG A 145 -14.76 15.38 -17.17
N LYS A 146 -14.50 14.21 -16.59
CA LYS A 146 -14.66 13.93 -15.16
C LYS A 146 -13.33 13.41 -14.60
N ILE A 147 -12.92 13.91 -13.44
CA ILE A 147 -11.75 13.44 -12.69
C ILE A 147 -12.21 13.00 -11.31
N ALA A 148 -11.89 11.76 -10.94
CA ALA A 148 -12.12 11.23 -9.61
C ALA A 148 -10.86 11.45 -8.76
N ARG A 149 -10.98 12.15 -7.63
CA ARG A 149 -9.93 12.30 -6.62
C ARG A 149 -10.27 11.47 -5.40
N SER A 150 -9.35 10.63 -4.95
CA SER A 150 -9.51 9.89 -3.70
C SER A 150 -9.47 10.85 -2.50
N LEU A 151 -10.16 10.51 -1.42
CA LEU A 151 -10.02 11.23 -0.14
C LEU A 151 -8.58 11.16 0.38
N HIS A 152 -7.89 10.04 0.17
CA HIS A 152 -6.50 9.81 0.56
C HIS A 152 -5.52 10.02 -0.61
N GLU A 153 -5.80 11.00 -1.49
CA GLU A 153 -4.91 11.25 -2.62
C GLU A 153 -3.55 11.79 -2.16
N ASP A 154 -3.51 12.53 -1.06
CA ASP A 154 -2.28 13.11 -0.53
C ASP A 154 -1.36 12.00 -0.01
N ALA A 155 -1.89 10.98 0.65
CA ALA A 155 -1.14 9.77 1.01
C ALA A 155 -0.61 9.02 -0.23
N ARG A 156 -1.36 9.01 -1.34
CA ARG A 156 -0.88 8.44 -2.61
C ARG A 156 0.25 9.27 -3.24
N VAL A 157 0.21 10.59 -3.10
CA VAL A 157 1.30 11.48 -3.54
C VAL A 157 2.56 11.19 -2.73
N VAL A 158 2.46 11.08 -1.41
CA VAL A 158 3.58 10.69 -0.53
C VAL A 158 4.18 9.35 -0.97
N ALA A 159 3.35 8.32 -1.21
CA ALA A 159 3.84 7.02 -1.66
C ALA A 159 4.54 7.07 -3.03
N ARG A 160 4.05 7.90 -3.97
CA ARG A 160 4.73 8.13 -5.27
C ARG A 160 6.06 8.85 -5.10
N GLN A 161 6.15 9.84 -4.22
CA GLN A 161 7.40 10.53 -3.91
C GLN A 161 8.42 9.57 -3.30
N ILE A 162 8.02 8.77 -2.32
CA ILE A 162 8.87 7.73 -1.71
C ILE A 162 9.37 6.75 -2.78
N ALA A 163 8.54 6.36 -3.74
CA ALA A 163 8.90 5.43 -4.81
C ALA A 163 10.07 5.90 -5.70
N THR A 164 10.38 7.21 -5.71
CA THR A 164 11.51 7.77 -6.45
C THR A 164 12.82 7.80 -5.64
N THR A 165 12.79 7.44 -4.35
CA THR A 165 13.93 7.54 -3.44
C THR A 165 14.88 6.32 -3.51
N PRO A 166 16.17 6.49 -3.19
CA PRO A 166 17.10 5.36 -3.05
C PRO A 166 16.68 4.37 -1.94
N GLU A 167 16.05 4.86 -0.89
CA GLU A 167 15.51 4.08 0.23
C GLU A 167 14.44 3.09 -0.24
N TYR A 168 13.60 3.51 -1.17
CA TYR A 168 12.60 2.63 -1.79
C TYR A 168 13.26 1.49 -2.57
N GLN A 169 14.33 1.76 -3.31
CA GLN A 169 15.06 0.72 -4.04
C GLN A 169 15.69 -0.31 -3.08
N ARG A 170 16.26 0.14 -1.95
CA ARG A 170 16.73 -0.75 -0.89
C ARG A 170 15.60 -1.61 -0.33
N SER A 171 14.46 -1.02 -0.07
CA SER A 171 13.26 -1.73 0.42
C SER A 171 12.77 -2.80 -0.55
N ARG A 172 12.82 -2.55 -1.87
CA ARG A 172 12.52 -3.57 -2.88
C ARG A 172 13.45 -4.78 -2.81
N CYS A 173 14.74 -4.56 -2.56
CA CYS A 173 15.70 -5.64 -2.35
C CYS A 173 15.46 -6.38 -1.02
N GLU A 174 15.06 -5.67 0.03
CA GLU A 174 14.70 -6.27 1.32
C GLU A 174 13.44 -7.13 1.23
N ARG A 175 12.45 -6.73 0.42
CA ARG A 175 11.24 -7.53 0.17
C ARG A 175 11.57 -8.90 -0.42
N LYS A 176 12.53 -9.00 -1.33
CA LYS A 176 12.97 -10.29 -1.89
C LYS A 176 13.47 -11.25 -0.80
N LYS A 177 14.10 -10.73 0.27
CA LYS A 177 14.53 -11.56 1.41
C LYS A 177 13.34 -12.15 2.17
N VAL A 178 12.25 -11.39 2.29
CA VAL A 178 10.99 -11.87 2.90
C VAL A 178 10.35 -12.93 2.03
N GLU A 179 10.29 -12.74 0.71
CA GLU A 179 9.79 -13.75 -0.24
C GLU A 179 10.59 -15.07 -0.14
N MET A 180 11.91 -15.00 0.05
CA MET A 180 12.73 -16.18 0.30
C MET A 180 12.41 -16.87 1.64
N LEU A 181 11.99 -16.13 2.68
CA LEU A 181 11.52 -16.73 3.93
C LEU A 181 10.23 -17.52 3.72
N PHE A 182 9.29 -16.99 2.95
CA PHE A 182 8.08 -17.73 2.57
C PHE A 182 8.36 -18.97 1.73
N ALA A 183 9.28 -18.88 0.77
CA ALA A 183 9.73 -20.04 0.01
C ALA A 183 10.32 -21.13 0.93
N HIS A 184 11.10 -20.73 1.92
CA HIS A 184 11.64 -21.63 2.93
C HIS A 184 10.57 -22.26 3.81
N LEU A 185 9.58 -21.50 4.27
CA LEU A 185 8.42 -22.03 5.01
C LEU A 185 7.70 -23.11 4.20
N LYS A 186 7.48 -22.88 2.91
CA LYS A 186 6.81 -23.84 2.03
C LYS A 186 7.66 -25.08 1.73
N SER A 187 8.91 -24.90 1.31
CA SER A 187 9.74 -25.99 0.81
C SER A 187 10.42 -26.81 1.92
N ILE A 188 10.90 -26.18 2.96
CA ILE A 188 11.66 -26.83 4.05
C ILE A 188 10.75 -27.20 5.22
N LEU A 189 9.92 -26.26 5.69
CA LEU A 189 9.01 -26.51 6.80
C LEU A 189 7.70 -27.14 6.37
N LYS A 190 7.53 -27.41 5.07
CA LYS A 190 6.36 -28.10 4.50
C LYS A 190 5.03 -27.43 4.79
N LEU A 191 5.02 -26.09 4.92
CA LEU A 191 3.82 -25.27 5.07
C LEU A 191 3.21 -24.91 3.69
N ASP A 192 3.26 -25.83 2.77
CA ASP A 192 2.64 -25.74 1.45
C ASP A 192 1.15 -26.10 1.48
N ARG A 193 0.74 -26.91 2.48
CA ARG A 193 -0.64 -27.32 2.74
C ARG A 193 -0.89 -27.35 4.25
N LEU A 194 -1.97 -26.69 4.66
CA LEU A 194 -2.46 -26.79 6.04
C LEU A 194 -3.02 -28.18 6.32
N ARG A 195 -2.72 -28.72 7.48
CA ARG A 195 -3.13 -30.08 7.94
C ARG A 195 -4.27 -30.02 8.92
N LEU A 196 -4.32 -28.98 9.75
CA LEU A 196 -5.38 -28.74 10.70
C LEU A 196 -6.56 -28.03 10.01
N ARG A 197 -7.77 -28.26 10.54
CA ARG A 197 -9.00 -27.71 9.98
C ARG A 197 -9.39 -26.42 10.69
N GLY A 198 -10.03 -25.52 9.94
CA GLY A 198 -10.57 -24.26 10.46
C GLY A 198 -9.51 -23.18 10.67
N LEU A 199 -9.99 -22.00 11.03
CA LEU A 199 -9.13 -20.83 11.22
C LEU A 199 -8.17 -20.99 12.41
N THR A 200 -8.64 -21.58 13.50
CA THR A 200 -7.83 -21.86 14.69
C THR A 200 -6.68 -22.80 14.37
N GLY A 201 -6.97 -23.93 13.68
CA GLY A 201 -5.93 -24.85 13.25
C GLY A 201 -4.92 -24.20 12.28
N ALA A 202 -5.36 -23.37 11.36
CA ALA A 202 -4.47 -22.61 10.48
C ALA A 202 -3.58 -21.63 11.28
N SER A 203 -4.14 -20.97 12.29
CA SER A 203 -3.41 -20.05 13.18
C SER A 203 -2.32 -20.78 13.97
N ASP A 204 -2.62 -21.98 14.49
CA ASP A 204 -1.66 -22.80 15.20
C ASP A 204 -0.50 -23.22 14.30
N GLU A 205 -0.80 -23.70 13.08
CA GLU A 205 0.24 -24.07 12.10
C GLU A 205 1.12 -22.89 11.70
N PHE A 206 0.54 -21.72 11.46
CA PHE A 206 1.33 -20.51 11.13
C PHE A 206 2.18 -20.05 12.31
N THR A 207 1.66 -20.13 13.54
CA THR A 207 2.40 -19.78 14.75
C THR A 207 3.60 -20.70 14.95
N LEU A 208 3.38 -22.02 14.85
CA LEU A 208 4.44 -23.02 14.96
C LEU A 208 5.52 -22.84 13.87
N ALA A 209 5.10 -22.57 12.64
CA ALA A 209 6.02 -22.31 11.54
C ALA A 209 6.83 -21.01 11.77
N GLY A 210 6.21 -19.95 12.28
CA GLY A 210 6.87 -18.72 12.68
C GLY A 210 7.93 -18.94 13.79
N ILE A 211 7.56 -19.71 14.82
CA ILE A 211 8.48 -20.08 15.91
C ILE A 211 9.68 -20.86 15.35
N ALA A 212 9.44 -21.90 14.55
CA ALA A 212 10.51 -22.71 13.95
C ALA A 212 11.46 -21.88 13.09
N GLN A 213 10.93 -20.93 12.31
CA GLN A 213 11.71 -20.02 11.49
C GLN A 213 12.55 -19.06 12.35
N ASN A 214 11.99 -18.53 13.44
CA ASN A 214 12.69 -17.64 14.36
C ASN A 214 13.82 -18.38 15.11
N LEU A 215 13.57 -19.59 15.61
CA LEU A 215 14.60 -20.42 16.26
C LEU A 215 15.76 -20.70 15.31
N ARG A 216 15.48 -21.08 14.07
CA ARG A 216 16.51 -21.25 13.06
C ARG A 216 17.29 -19.96 12.78
N ARG A 217 16.61 -18.83 12.78
CA ARG A 217 17.25 -17.52 12.58
C ARG A 217 18.16 -17.16 13.75
N MET A 218 17.69 -17.37 14.97
CA MET A 218 18.49 -17.20 16.19
C MET A 218 19.76 -18.06 16.18
N ALA A 219 19.65 -19.35 15.87
CA ALA A 219 20.80 -20.25 15.79
C ALA A 219 21.87 -19.71 14.82
N LYS A 220 21.48 -19.16 13.68
CA LYS A 220 22.41 -18.53 12.72
C LYS A 220 23.03 -17.25 13.27
N LEU A 221 22.31 -16.44 14.02
CA LEU A 221 22.83 -15.19 14.59
C LEU A 221 23.78 -15.45 15.74
N ILE A 222 23.52 -16.47 16.57
CA ILE A 222 24.39 -16.88 17.70
C ILE A 222 25.65 -17.63 17.19
N GLY A 223 25.49 -18.50 16.17
CA GLY A 223 26.56 -19.29 15.59
C GLY A 223 27.54 -18.48 14.72
N CYS A 224 27.28 -17.21 14.44
CA CYS A 224 28.19 -16.28 13.77
C CYS A 224 29.09 -15.49 14.77
N GLY A 225 29.14 -15.87 16.05
CA GLY A 225 30.13 -15.33 16.99
C GLY A 225 31.55 -15.69 16.55
N PRO A 226 32.58 -14.87 16.88
CA PRO A 226 33.97 -15.22 16.61
C PRO A 226 34.26 -16.60 17.21
N PRO A 227 35.12 -17.43 16.56
CA PRO A 227 35.48 -18.73 17.12
C PRO A 227 36.06 -18.49 18.51
N ILE A 228 35.53 -19.20 19.50
CA ILE A 228 36.09 -19.19 20.86
C ILE A 228 37.53 -19.63 20.72
N GLN A 229 38.45 -18.72 20.93
CA GLN A 229 39.89 -19.06 20.99
C GLN A 229 40.03 -20.12 22.07
N GLY A 230 40.40 -21.32 21.65
CA GLY A 230 40.55 -22.44 22.54
C GLY A 230 41.49 -22.08 23.68
N VAL A 231 40.99 -22.22 24.91
CA VAL A 231 41.84 -22.21 26.11
C VAL A 231 42.82 -23.35 25.91
N GLY A 232 44.09 -23.03 25.65
CA GLY A 232 45.15 -24.00 25.54
C GLY A 232 45.17 -24.88 26.79
N ALA A 233 45.12 -26.20 26.60
CA ALA A 233 45.29 -27.14 27.67
C ALA A 233 46.68 -26.91 28.27
N PRO A 234 46.85 -26.82 29.60
CA PRO A 234 48.17 -26.80 30.22
C PRO A 234 48.83 -28.15 30.01
N VAL A 235 50.12 -28.07 29.64
CA VAL A 235 51.04 -29.20 29.54
C VAL A 235 51.33 -29.75 30.93
#